data_cc8f899b013027e613ce6bbd6cbf30d7
#
_entry.id   cc8f899b013027e613ce6bbd6cbf30d7
#
_cell.length_a   1.000
_cell.length_b   1.000
_cell.length_c   1.000
_cell.angle_alpha   90.00
_cell.angle_beta   90.00
_cell.angle_gamma   90.00
#
_symmetry.space_group_name_H-M   'P 1'
#
loop_
_entity.id
_entity.type
_entity.pdbx_description
1 polymer ?
#
loop_
_entity_poly.entity_id
_entity_poly.type
_entity_poly.pdbx_seq_one_letter_code
_entity_poly.pdbx_strand_id
1 'polypeptide(L)'
;METKLARISQLSKENPDMVFTSLGHLINKEMLENCHVQMDGTKAVGIDGVTKEEYGRNLEENLEALIESLKKKSYKPKPARLVEIPKDNGKMRPLSIYCYEDKLVQEALRRILEAVFEPMFYDEMMGFRPNRGCHKAIRKLNIMLERKPTNYVLDADIKGFFQIGRAHV
;
A
#
# COMPACT_ATOMS: atom_id res chain seq x y z
N MET A 1 2.18 4.81 -18.48
CA MET A 1 2.40 4.01 -17.24
C MET A 1 1.31 2.97 -17.03
N GLU A 2 0.05 3.30 -17.11
CA GLU A 2 -1.09 2.36 -16.92
C GLU A 2 -0.99 1.09 -17.78
N THR A 3 -0.57 1.22 -19.04
CA THR A 3 -0.40 0.08 -19.95
C THR A 3 0.64 -0.94 -19.46
N LYS A 4 1.72 -0.49 -18.79
CA LYS A 4 2.75 -1.40 -18.26
C LYS A 4 2.23 -2.15 -17.02
N LEU A 5 1.54 -1.48 -16.11
CA LEU A 5 0.92 -2.13 -14.94
C LEU A 5 -0.20 -3.09 -15.36
N ALA A 6 -1.02 -2.70 -16.34
CA ALA A 6 -2.05 -3.59 -16.91
C ALA A 6 -1.42 -4.86 -17.52
N ARG A 7 -0.29 -4.72 -18.22
CA ARG A 7 0.42 -5.89 -18.77
C ARG A 7 0.96 -6.81 -17.68
N ILE A 8 1.50 -6.25 -16.57
CA ILE A 8 1.95 -7.04 -15.42
C ILE A 8 0.76 -7.78 -14.82
N SER A 9 -0.36 -7.10 -14.60
CA SER A 9 -1.58 -7.71 -14.06
C SER A 9 -2.09 -8.85 -14.94
N GLN A 10 -2.06 -8.68 -16.26
CA GLN A 10 -2.40 -9.74 -17.21
C GLN A 10 -1.46 -10.94 -17.11
N LEU A 11 -0.14 -10.70 -17.10
CA LEU A 11 0.86 -11.76 -16.99
C LEU A 11 0.74 -12.53 -15.67
N SER A 12 0.50 -11.84 -14.58
CA SER A 12 0.28 -12.46 -13.27
C SER A 12 -0.96 -13.34 -13.25
N LYS A 13 -2.04 -12.90 -13.91
CA LYS A 13 -3.27 -13.68 -14.05
C LYS A 13 -3.09 -14.94 -14.91
N GLU A 14 -2.38 -14.79 -16.02
CA GLU A 14 -2.14 -15.89 -16.98
C GLU A 14 -1.14 -16.92 -16.44
N ASN A 15 -0.20 -16.48 -15.61
CA ASN A 15 0.88 -17.31 -15.07
C ASN A 15 1.04 -17.07 -13.55
N PRO A 16 0.22 -17.71 -12.70
CA PRO A 16 0.24 -17.51 -11.26
C PRO A 16 1.59 -17.79 -10.57
N ASP A 17 2.39 -18.69 -11.15
CA ASP A 17 3.72 -19.06 -10.63
C ASP A 17 4.85 -18.18 -11.16
N MET A 18 4.52 -17.15 -11.95
CA MET A 18 5.53 -16.26 -12.55
C MET A 18 6.24 -15.43 -11.48
N VAL A 19 7.57 -15.48 -11.49
CA VAL A 19 8.41 -14.66 -10.61
C VAL A 19 8.83 -13.38 -11.35
N PHE A 20 8.42 -12.24 -10.84
CA PHE A 20 8.81 -10.92 -11.33
C PHE A 20 10.11 -10.47 -10.67
N THR A 21 11.22 -10.46 -11.40
CA THR A 21 12.56 -10.17 -10.84
C THR A 21 13.03 -8.72 -11.04
N SER A 22 12.36 -7.93 -11.87
CA SER A 22 12.89 -6.63 -12.30
C SER A 22 11.80 -5.57 -12.44
N LEU A 23 11.10 -5.25 -11.34
CA LEU A 23 10.03 -4.24 -11.34
C LEU A 23 10.49 -2.83 -10.90
N GLY A 24 11.69 -2.71 -10.33
CA GLY A 24 12.21 -1.43 -9.80
C GLY A 24 12.29 -0.30 -10.84
N HIS A 25 12.52 -0.63 -12.12
CA HIS A 25 12.56 0.35 -13.22
C HIS A 25 11.21 1.04 -13.48
N LEU A 26 10.12 0.51 -12.93
CA LEU A 26 8.79 1.11 -13.04
C LEU A 26 8.64 2.32 -12.12
N ILE A 27 9.45 2.41 -11.05
CA ILE A 27 9.51 3.60 -10.21
C ILE A 27 10.35 4.65 -10.95
N ASN A 28 9.71 5.38 -11.81
CA ASN A 28 10.30 6.43 -12.64
C ASN A 28 9.58 7.77 -12.41
N LYS A 29 10.09 8.84 -13.04
CA LYS A 29 9.54 10.20 -12.90
C LYS A 29 8.03 10.25 -13.17
N GLU A 30 7.59 9.67 -14.28
CA GLU A 30 6.17 9.64 -14.66
C GLU A 30 5.28 8.96 -13.58
N MET A 31 5.72 7.84 -13.00
CA MET A 31 4.99 7.17 -11.93
C MET A 31 4.92 8.03 -10.67
N LEU A 32 6.03 8.61 -10.24
CA LEU A 32 6.09 9.42 -9.02
C LEU A 32 5.30 10.73 -9.17
N GLU A 33 5.32 11.37 -10.34
CA GLU A 33 4.46 12.52 -10.65
C GLU A 33 2.98 12.15 -10.56
N ASN A 34 2.58 11.03 -11.15
CA ASN A 34 1.20 10.53 -11.06
C ASN A 34 0.81 10.21 -9.62
N CYS A 35 1.72 9.64 -8.83
CA CYS A 35 1.48 9.41 -7.41
C CYS A 35 1.31 10.74 -6.68
N HIS A 36 2.19 11.73 -6.92
CA HIS A 36 2.10 13.05 -6.32
C HIS A 36 0.75 13.72 -6.62
N VAL A 37 0.30 13.70 -7.86
CA VAL A 37 -0.98 14.30 -8.26
C VAL A 37 -2.16 13.66 -7.53
N GLN A 38 -2.18 12.33 -7.42
CA GLN A 38 -3.31 11.58 -6.87
C GLN A 38 -3.31 11.46 -5.34
N MET A 39 -2.17 11.67 -4.68
CA MET A 39 -2.10 11.63 -3.22
C MET A 39 -2.85 12.79 -2.59
N ASP A 40 -3.57 12.49 -1.50
CA ASP A 40 -4.27 13.47 -0.70
C ASP A 40 -3.28 14.36 0.09
N GLY A 41 -3.30 15.67 -0.15
CA GLY A 41 -2.46 16.66 0.52
C GLY A 41 -2.87 17.00 1.96
N THR A 42 -4.06 16.59 2.41
CA THR A 42 -4.58 16.89 3.75
C THR A 42 -4.05 15.94 4.83
N LYS A 43 -3.31 14.91 4.45
CA LYS A 43 -2.79 13.91 5.39
C LYS A 43 -1.69 14.47 6.28
N ALA A 44 -1.67 14.00 7.53
CA ALA A 44 -0.69 14.39 8.54
C ALA A 44 0.76 14.29 8.00
N VAL A 45 1.59 15.28 8.33
CA VAL A 45 3.01 15.35 7.94
C VAL A 45 3.89 14.46 8.80
N GLY A 46 5.00 14.01 8.22
CA GLY A 46 6.00 13.21 8.92
C GLY A 46 6.81 14.01 9.94
N ILE A 47 7.95 13.45 10.36
CA ILE A 47 8.84 14.07 11.34
C ILE A 47 9.54 15.33 10.77
N ASP A 48 9.69 15.40 9.46
CA ASP A 48 10.31 16.53 8.75
C ASP A 48 9.37 17.72 8.53
N GLY A 49 8.08 17.57 8.82
CA GLY A 49 7.07 18.62 8.69
C GLY A 49 6.70 18.95 7.24
N VAL A 50 7.29 18.29 6.24
CA VAL A 50 7.08 18.61 4.83
C VAL A 50 5.68 18.21 4.36
N THR A 51 4.93 19.18 3.84
CA THR A 51 3.62 18.99 3.24
C THR A 51 3.72 18.60 1.77
N LYS A 52 2.60 18.13 1.17
CA LYS A 52 2.51 17.90 -0.28
C LYS A 52 2.82 19.18 -1.09
N GLU A 53 2.31 20.31 -0.63
CA GLU A 53 2.48 21.61 -1.31
C GLU A 53 3.95 22.08 -1.26
N GLU A 54 4.59 21.96 -0.11
CA GLU A 54 6.01 22.30 0.03
C GLU A 54 6.90 21.40 -0.82
N TYR A 55 6.66 20.08 -0.81
CA TYR A 55 7.37 19.15 -1.67
C TYR A 55 7.14 19.46 -3.16
N GLY A 56 5.93 19.87 -3.51
CA GLY A 56 5.51 20.22 -4.86
C GLY A 56 6.13 21.51 -5.42
N ARG A 57 6.64 22.42 -4.57
CA ARG A 57 7.28 23.66 -5.03
C ARG A 57 8.52 23.40 -5.89
N ASN A 58 9.28 22.38 -5.55
CA ASN A 58 10.48 21.95 -6.26
C ASN A 58 10.32 20.49 -6.72
N LEU A 59 9.14 20.14 -7.24
CA LEU A 59 8.76 18.74 -7.51
C LEU A 59 9.76 18.05 -8.44
N GLU A 60 10.17 18.71 -9.51
CA GLU A 60 11.07 18.12 -10.50
C GLU A 60 12.43 17.73 -9.89
N GLU A 61 13.07 18.67 -9.20
CA GLU A 61 14.35 18.46 -8.55
C GLU A 61 14.26 17.38 -7.46
N ASN A 62 13.20 17.42 -6.66
CA ASN A 62 12.96 16.44 -5.59
C ASN A 62 12.79 15.02 -6.16
N LEU A 63 12.02 14.88 -7.25
CA LEU A 63 11.83 13.58 -7.90
C LEU A 63 13.09 13.05 -8.57
N GLU A 64 13.90 13.92 -9.19
CA GLU A 64 15.17 13.53 -9.79
C GLU A 64 16.15 13.02 -8.74
N ALA A 65 16.29 13.75 -7.63
CA ALA A 65 17.14 13.35 -6.50
C ALA A 65 16.67 12.02 -5.89
N LEU A 66 15.36 11.85 -5.72
CA LEU A 66 14.77 10.62 -5.20
C LEU A 66 15.05 9.43 -6.14
N ILE A 67 14.83 9.58 -7.44
CA ILE A 67 15.07 8.53 -8.44
C ILE A 67 16.56 8.15 -8.48
N GLU A 68 17.44 9.12 -8.40
CA GLU A 68 18.88 8.88 -8.36
C GLU A 68 19.28 8.08 -7.12
N SER A 69 18.73 8.42 -5.96
CA SER A 69 18.98 7.70 -4.71
C SER A 69 18.47 6.26 -4.76
N LEU A 70 17.28 6.04 -5.35
CA LEU A 70 16.72 4.71 -5.55
C LEU A 70 17.57 3.86 -6.52
N LYS A 71 18.02 4.44 -7.63
CA LYS A 71 18.91 3.77 -8.60
C LYS A 71 20.25 3.38 -7.98
N LYS A 72 20.83 4.27 -7.18
CA LYS A 72 22.09 4.03 -6.46
C LYS A 72 21.94 3.11 -5.26
N LYS A 73 20.70 2.68 -4.91
CA LYS A 73 20.40 1.90 -3.71
C LYS A 73 20.84 2.60 -2.41
N SER A 74 20.91 3.93 -2.43
CA SER A 74 21.29 4.77 -1.29
C SER A 74 20.08 5.38 -0.56
N TYR A 75 18.88 5.21 -1.09
CA TYR A 75 17.64 5.67 -0.45
C TYR A 75 17.47 5.02 0.92
N LYS A 76 17.23 5.86 1.93
CA LYS A 76 16.93 5.43 3.30
C LYS A 76 15.68 6.16 3.77
N PRO A 77 14.60 5.45 4.13
CA PRO A 77 13.41 6.06 4.70
C PRO A 77 13.75 6.83 5.97
N LYS A 78 13.11 7.98 6.16
CA LYS A 78 13.21 8.74 7.40
C LYS A 78 12.46 8.05 8.54
N PRO A 79 12.83 8.28 9.81
CA PRO A 79 12.06 7.77 10.94
C PRO A 79 10.61 8.23 10.89
N ALA A 80 9.67 7.33 11.18
CA ALA A 80 8.27 7.68 11.26
C ALA A 80 7.98 8.45 12.57
N ARG A 81 7.13 9.48 12.49
CA ARG A 81 6.58 10.17 13.67
C ARG A 81 5.50 9.29 14.29
N LEU A 82 5.67 8.91 15.55
CA LEU A 82 4.70 8.11 16.31
C LEU A 82 3.66 9.02 16.94
N VAL A 83 2.39 8.69 16.72
CA VAL A 83 1.23 9.36 17.35
C VAL A 83 0.33 8.30 17.96
N GLU A 84 -0.10 8.50 19.19
CA GLU A 84 -1.02 7.60 19.85
C GLU A 84 -2.48 8.05 19.66
N ILE A 85 -3.32 7.16 19.19
CA ILE A 85 -4.76 7.41 18.98
C ILE A 85 -5.56 6.55 19.96
N PRO A 86 -6.54 7.13 20.67
CA PRO A 86 -7.39 6.37 21.57
C PRO A 86 -8.28 5.39 20.80
N LYS A 87 -8.45 4.18 21.34
CA LYS A 87 -9.42 3.19 20.88
C LYS A 87 -10.69 3.28 21.72
N ASP A 88 -11.79 2.75 21.20
CA ASP A 88 -13.09 2.71 21.89
C ASP A 88 -13.05 2.00 23.25
N ASN A 89 -12.10 1.09 23.45
CA ASN A 89 -11.88 0.36 24.70
C ASN A 89 -10.92 1.05 25.68
N GLY A 90 -10.60 2.33 25.49
CA GLY A 90 -9.70 3.13 26.34
C GLY A 90 -8.21 2.83 26.18
N LYS A 91 -7.81 1.88 25.33
CA LYS A 91 -6.40 1.62 25.02
C LYS A 91 -5.89 2.57 23.95
N MET A 92 -4.59 2.86 23.94
CA MET A 92 -3.95 3.65 22.90
C MET A 92 -3.52 2.75 21.73
N ARG A 93 -3.62 3.31 20.52
CA ARG A 93 -3.13 2.70 19.29
C ARG A 93 -1.99 3.54 18.72
N PRO A 94 -0.77 3.01 18.63
CA PRO A 94 0.31 3.73 17.96
C PRO A 94 0.05 3.81 16.47
N LEU A 95 0.21 5.00 15.88
CA LEU A 95 0.16 5.26 14.47
C LEU A 95 1.50 5.83 14.02
N SER A 96 2.11 5.22 13.03
CA SER A 96 3.34 5.70 12.41
C SER A 96 3.02 6.60 11.22
N ILE A 97 3.46 7.86 11.27
CA ILE A 97 3.27 8.84 10.22
C ILE A 97 4.60 9.03 9.51
N TYR A 98 4.68 8.62 8.25
CA TYR A 98 5.88 8.71 7.41
C TYR A 98 6.02 10.09 6.79
N CYS A 99 7.25 10.45 6.39
CA CYS A 99 7.53 11.65 5.62
C CYS A 99 6.86 11.62 4.25
N TYR A 100 6.65 12.79 3.64
CA TYR A 100 5.93 12.87 2.36
C TYR A 100 6.62 12.07 1.26
N GLU A 101 7.94 12.20 1.14
CA GLU A 101 8.75 11.45 0.18
C GLU A 101 8.65 9.94 0.36
N ASP A 102 8.68 9.46 1.61
CA ASP A 102 8.51 8.04 1.92
C ASP A 102 7.11 7.53 1.53
N LYS A 103 6.07 8.33 1.76
CA LYS A 103 4.70 8.01 1.32
C LYS A 103 4.61 7.91 -0.20
N LEU A 104 5.33 8.77 -0.92
CA LEU A 104 5.37 8.76 -2.38
C LEU A 104 6.01 7.46 -2.91
N VAL A 105 7.11 7.03 -2.32
CA VAL A 105 7.76 5.75 -2.65
C VAL A 105 6.85 4.57 -2.31
N GLN A 106 6.22 4.60 -1.14
CA GLN A 106 5.26 3.56 -0.72
C GLN A 106 4.08 3.47 -1.68
N GLU A 107 3.53 4.59 -2.14
CA GLU A 107 2.42 4.60 -3.10
C GLU A 107 2.85 4.03 -4.46
N ALA A 108 4.04 4.35 -4.94
CA ALA A 108 4.57 3.77 -6.17
C ALA A 108 4.76 2.25 -6.05
N LEU A 109 5.31 1.79 -4.93
CA LEU A 109 5.45 0.36 -4.62
C LEU A 109 4.09 -0.33 -4.53
N ARG A 110 3.12 0.29 -3.83
CA ARG A 110 1.76 -0.25 -3.70
C ARG A 110 1.12 -0.51 -5.08
N ARG A 111 1.24 0.42 -6.03
CA ARG A 111 0.70 0.26 -7.39
C ARG A 111 1.32 -0.91 -8.14
N ILE A 112 2.63 -1.07 -8.01
CA ILE A 112 3.34 -2.18 -8.64
C ILE A 112 2.91 -3.51 -8.02
N LEU A 113 2.91 -3.61 -6.70
CA LEU A 113 2.52 -4.82 -5.97
C LEU A 113 1.04 -5.15 -6.21
N GLU A 114 0.17 -4.15 -6.26
CA GLU A 114 -1.24 -4.34 -6.62
C GLU A 114 -1.40 -4.95 -8.02
N ALA A 115 -0.64 -4.47 -9.01
CA ALA A 115 -0.68 -5.05 -10.35
C ALA A 115 -0.24 -6.52 -10.39
N VAL A 116 0.67 -6.91 -9.49
CA VAL A 116 1.13 -8.30 -9.37
C VAL A 116 0.13 -9.17 -8.61
N PHE A 117 -0.32 -8.72 -7.43
CA PHE A 117 -1.03 -9.58 -6.49
C PHE A 117 -2.56 -9.54 -6.61
N GLU A 118 -3.14 -8.40 -7.07
CA GLU A 118 -4.61 -8.29 -7.17
C GLU A 118 -5.26 -9.38 -8.03
N PRO A 119 -4.69 -9.81 -9.16
CA PRO A 119 -5.23 -10.90 -9.96
C PRO A 119 -5.18 -12.27 -9.27
N MET A 120 -4.31 -12.44 -8.28
CA MET A 120 -4.08 -13.72 -7.57
C MET A 120 -4.98 -13.89 -6.35
N PHE A 121 -5.59 -12.80 -5.85
CA PHE A 121 -6.41 -12.84 -4.65
C PHE A 121 -7.76 -13.53 -4.92
N TYR A 122 -8.19 -14.38 -4.00
CA TYR A 122 -9.53 -14.96 -4.02
C TYR A 122 -10.60 -13.89 -3.92
N ASP A 123 -11.77 -14.16 -4.50
CA ASP A 123 -12.91 -13.22 -4.49
C ASP A 123 -13.46 -12.96 -3.08
N GLU A 124 -13.20 -13.86 -2.13
CA GLU A 124 -13.57 -13.75 -0.73
C GLU A 124 -12.72 -12.77 0.06
N MET A 125 -11.51 -12.49 -0.41
CA MET A 125 -10.59 -11.53 0.23
C MET A 125 -11.08 -10.11 -0.03
N MET A 126 -11.61 -9.45 1.01
CA MET A 126 -12.25 -8.13 0.90
C MET A 126 -11.44 -6.98 1.49
N GLY A 127 -10.47 -7.29 2.36
CA GLY A 127 -9.67 -6.28 3.06
C GLY A 127 -8.68 -5.56 2.15
N PHE A 128 -8.65 -4.23 2.24
CA PHE A 128 -7.65 -3.35 1.58
C PHE A 128 -7.51 -3.51 0.06
N ARG A 129 -8.51 -4.02 -0.63
CA ARG A 129 -8.51 -4.21 -2.08
C ARG A 129 -9.34 -3.15 -2.80
N PRO A 130 -8.96 -2.76 -4.05
CA PRO A 130 -9.73 -1.83 -4.86
C PRO A 130 -11.17 -2.29 -5.04
N ASN A 131 -12.11 -1.35 -4.93
CA ASN A 131 -13.53 -1.62 -5.10
C ASN A 131 -14.12 -2.70 -4.18
N ARG A 132 -13.43 -3.09 -3.11
CA ARG A 132 -13.87 -4.02 -2.06
C ARG A 132 -14.06 -3.23 -0.76
N GLY A 133 -14.85 -3.75 0.17
CA GLY A 133 -15.10 -3.07 1.45
C GLY A 133 -16.04 -3.84 2.35
N CYS A 134 -16.20 -3.36 3.60
CA CYS A 134 -16.99 -4.03 4.64
C CYS A 134 -18.43 -4.36 4.21
N HIS A 135 -19.12 -3.44 3.53
CA HIS A 135 -20.49 -3.68 3.06
C HIS A 135 -20.58 -4.82 2.03
N LYS A 136 -19.59 -4.95 1.14
CA LYS A 136 -19.54 -6.08 0.20
C LYS A 136 -19.22 -7.39 0.91
N ALA A 137 -18.33 -7.36 1.91
CA ALA A 137 -18.01 -8.52 2.73
C ALA A 137 -19.25 -9.04 3.47
N ILE A 138 -19.98 -8.16 4.16
CA ILE A 138 -21.20 -8.50 4.89
C ILE A 138 -22.26 -9.06 3.95
N ARG A 139 -22.49 -8.42 2.79
CA ARG A 139 -23.45 -8.90 1.79
C ARG A 139 -23.09 -10.30 1.28
N LYS A 140 -21.81 -10.55 0.99
CA LYS A 140 -21.35 -11.86 0.53
C LYS A 140 -21.52 -12.92 1.63
N LEU A 141 -21.17 -12.57 2.87
CA LEU A 141 -21.37 -13.45 4.03
C LEU A 141 -22.84 -13.83 4.21
N ASN A 142 -23.76 -12.85 4.17
CA ASN A 142 -25.20 -13.12 4.28
C ASN A 142 -25.68 -14.08 3.21
N ILE A 143 -25.30 -13.86 1.94
CA ILE A 143 -25.66 -14.76 0.84
C ILE A 143 -25.13 -16.18 1.07
N MET A 144 -23.91 -16.30 1.59
CA MET A 144 -23.33 -17.62 1.89
C MET A 144 -24.09 -18.33 3.01
N LEU A 145 -24.45 -17.63 4.07
CA LEU A 145 -25.20 -18.18 5.22
C LEU A 145 -26.63 -18.57 4.84
N GLU A 146 -27.29 -17.78 3.98
CA GLU A 146 -28.67 -18.09 3.50
C GLU A 146 -28.73 -19.28 2.54
N ARG A 147 -27.69 -19.45 1.70
CA ARG A 147 -27.72 -20.44 0.61
C ARG A 147 -27.06 -21.77 0.96
N LYS A 148 -26.25 -21.82 2.01
CA LYS A 148 -25.53 -23.02 2.44
C LYS A 148 -25.89 -23.38 3.87
N PRO A 149 -26.12 -24.67 4.17
CA PRO A 149 -26.31 -25.11 5.54
C PRO A 149 -25.01 -24.87 6.30
N THR A 150 -25.03 -23.87 7.17
CA THR A 150 -23.84 -23.46 7.96
C THR A 150 -24.11 -23.75 9.44
N ASN A 151 -23.36 -24.68 10.03
CA ASN A 151 -23.52 -25.04 11.44
C ASN A 151 -22.50 -24.33 12.35
N TYR A 152 -21.37 -23.91 11.80
CA TYR A 152 -20.27 -23.29 12.55
C TYR A 152 -19.67 -22.13 11.81
N VAL A 153 -19.23 -21.10 12.54
CA VAL A 153 -18.46 -19.96 12.06
C VAL A 153 -17.19 -19.88 12.89
N LEU A 154 -16.03 -19.93 12.25
CA LEU A 154 -14.74 -19.72 12.89
C LEU A 154 -14.29 -18.28 12.61
N ASP A 155 -14.08 -17.50 13.67
CA ASP A 155 -13.44 -16.19 13.61
C ASP A 155 -11.99 -16.31 14.11
N ALA A 156 -11.02 -15.92 13.29
CA ALA A 156 -9.61 -16.01 13.60
C ALA A 156 -8.87 -14.73 13.22
N ASP A 157 -8.04 -14.24 14.14
CA ASP A 157 -7.18 -13.07 13.95
C ASP A 157 -5.74 -13.34 14.39
N ILE A 158 -4.77 -12.82 13.63
CA ILE A 158 -3.34 -12.99 13.92
C ILE A 158 -2.86 -11.82 14.77
N LYS A 159 -2.62 -12.08 16.04
CA LYS A 159 -2.09 -11.06 16.97
C LYS A 159 -0.72 -10.55 16.51
N GLY A 160 -0.61 -9.25 16.32
CA GLY A 160 0.66 -8.59 16.01
C GLY A 160 1.22 -8.93 14.63
N PHE A 161 0.38 -9.25 13.64
CA PHE A 161 0.79 -9.63 12.28
C PHE A 161 1.90 -8.73 11.69
N PHE A 162 1.76 -7.41 11.78
CA PHE A 162 2.75 -6.46 11.26
C PHE A 162 4.07 -6.39 12.06
N GLN A 163 4.14 -7.07 13.21
CA GLN A 163 5.35 -7.14 14.04
C GLN A 163 6.17 -8.40 13.78
N ILE A 164 5.58 -9.41 13.14
CA ILE A 164 6.20 -10.73 12.90
C ILE A 164 7.43 -10.62 11.99
N GLY A 165 7.45 -9.69 11.03
CA GLY A 165 8.55 -9.51 10.07
C GLY A 165 9.78 -8.75 10.59
N ARG A 166 9.79 -8.27 11.83
CA ARG A 166 10.91 -7.48 12.39
C ARG A 166 12.03 -8.32 13.01
N ALA A 167 11.88 -9.62 13.07
CA ALA A 167 12.78 -10.47 13.86
C ALA A 167 14.10 -10.86 13.16
N HIS A 168 14.28 -10.59 11.88
CA HIS A 168 15.47 -11.06 11.15
C HIS A 168 15.92 -10.04 10.07
N VAL A 169 16.43 -8.89 10.50
CA VAL A 169 17.36 -8.07 9.69
C VAL A 169 18.52 -7.65 10.57
#